data_10d7eb1b6e19af38b856175e6334bf25
#
_entry.id   10d7eb1b6e19af38b856175e6334bf25
#
_cell.length_a   1.000
_cell.length_b   1.000
_cell.length_c   1.000
_cell.angle_alpha   90.00
_cell.angle_beta   90.00
_cell.angle_gamma   90.00
#
_symmetry.space_group_name_H-M   'P 1'
#
loop_
_entity.id
_entity.type
_entity.pdbx_description
1 polymer ?
#
loop_
_entity_poly.entity_id
_entity_poly.type
_entity_poly.pdbx_seq_one_letter_code
_entity_poly.pdbx_strand_id
1 'polypeptide(L)'
;MLITLGIVFGDIGTSPLYVMKAILHTGEAIDESTILGALSCIIWTLTLQTTIKYVCVALRADNNGEGGILALYALLRKMKSKWIYLLAIIGASTLLADGIITPAITVTTAIEGLESISPNLPVVPITLGIITIIFFVQRFGTENIGKSFDLYGWI
;
A
#
# COMPACT_ATOMS: atom_id res chain seq x y z
N MET A 1 -15.41 -4.15 -9.65
CA MET A 1 -14.56 -5.35 -9.45
C MET A 1 -13.19 -5.19 -10.13
N LEU A 2 -13.09 -4.88 -11.43
CA LEU A 2 -11.81 -4.70 -12.14
C LEU A 2 -10.98 -3.52 -11.59
N ILE A 3 -11.61 -2.38 -11.29
CA ILE A 3 -10.93 -1.20 -10.70
C ILE A 3 -10.31 -1.56 -9.34
N THR A 4 -11.05 -2.30 -8.51
CA THR A 4 -10.55 -2.75 -7.20
C THR A 4 -9.36 -3.71 -7.37
N LEU A 5 -9.41 -4.60 -8.36
CA LEU A 5 -8.31 -5.51 -8.67
C LEU A 5 -7.05 -4.74 -9.11
N GLY A 6 -7.21 -3.70 -9.94
CA GLY A 6 -6.11 -2.84 -10.38
C GLY A 6 -5.44 -2.08 -9.23
N ILE A 7 -6.24 -1.53 -8.30
CA ILE A 7 -5.71 -0.84 -7.11
C ILE A 7 -4.94 -1.80 -6.22
N VAL A 8 -5.52 -2.97 -5.92
CA VAL A 8 -4.88 -3.99 -5.08
C VAL A 8 -3.61 -4.52 -5.73
N PHE A 9 -3.62 -4.76 -7.05
CA PHE A 9 -2.43 -5.21 -7.78
C PHE A 9 -1.33 -4.14 -7.78
N GLY A 10 -1.67 -2.86 -7.96
CA GLY A 10 -0.73 -1.76 -7.90
C GLY A 10 -0.05 -1.62 -6.54
N ASP A 11 -0.81 -1.72 -5.46
CA ASP A 11 -0.31 -1.59 -4.09
C ASP A 11 0.51 -2.82 -3.66
N ILE A 12 -0.02 -4.01 -3.80
CA ILE A 12 0.66 -5.26 -3.41
C ILE A 12 1.84 -5.55 -4.34
N GLY A 13 1.76 -5.20 -5.63
CA GLY A 13 2.82 -5.47 -6.59
C GLY A 13 4.09 -4.67 -6.37
N THR A 14 3.99 -3.46 -5.83
CA THR A 14 5.14 -2.57 -5.59
C THR A 14 5.80 -2.80 -4.23
N SER A 15 5.03 -3.12 -3.19
CA SER A 15 5.52 -3.27 -1.82
C SER A 15 6.63 -4.33 -1.66
N PRO A 16 6.53 -5.54 -2.24
CA PRO A 16 7.60 -6.52 -2.19
C PRO A 16 8.92 -6.06 -2.82
N LEU A 17 8.86 -5.19 -3.83
CA LEU A 17 10.05 -4.71 -4.54
C LEU A 17 10.92 -3.82 -3.65
N TYR A 18 10.33 -2.84 -2.95
CA TYR A 18 11.12 -1.99 -2.06
C TYR A 18 11.55 -2.72 -0.78
N VAL A 19 10.77 -3.70 -0.30
CA VAL A 19 11.18 -4.57 0.80
C VAL A 19 12.40 -5.41 0.41
N MET A 20 12.37 -6.04 -0.76
CA MET A 20 13.50 -6.78 -1.30
C MET A 20 14.73 -5.90 -1.46
N LYS A 21 14.55 -4.68 -2.01
CA LYS A 21 15.64 -3.70 -2.15
C LYS A 21 16.24 -3.35 -0.78
N ALA A 22 15.42 -3.12 0.25
CA ALA A 22 15.88 -2.82 1.59
C ALA A 22 16.71 -3.96 2.20
N ILE A 23 16.29 -5.22 1.99
CA ILE A 23 17.01 -6.40 2.46
C ILE A 23 18.36 -6.53 1.77
N LEU A 24 18.41 -6.33 0.44
CA LEU A 24 19.65 -6.45 -0.33
C LEU A 24 20.65 -5.32 -0.04
N HIS A 25 20.19 -4.17 0.45
CA HIS A 25 21.06 -3.04 0.82
C HIS A 25 21.64 -3.11 2.24
N THR A 26 21.32 -4.14 3.03
CA THR A 26 21.85 -4.29 4.42
C THR A 26 23.34 -4.60 4.50
N GLY A 27 24.04 -4.73 3.37
CA GLY A 27 25.51 -4.87 3.34
C GLY A 27 26.04 -6.27 3.66
N GLU A 28 25.16 -7.24 3.87
CA GLU A 28 25.54 -8.65 3.98
C GLU A 28 25.77 -9.25 2.58
N ALA A 29 26.60 -10.30 2.52
CA ALA A 29 26.83 -11.01 1.27
C ALA A 29 25.50 -11.53 0.72
N ILE A 30 25.15 -11.13 -0.50
CA ILE A 30 23.93 -11.56 -1.18
C ILE A 30 24.15 -13.02 -1.60
N ASP A 31 23.68 -13.94 -0.75
CA ASP A 31 23.68 -15.38 -1.02
C ASP A 31 22.29 -15.81 -1.46
N GLU A 32 22.21 -16.93 -2.20
CA GLU A 32 20.96 -17.53 -2.64
C GLU A 32 20.02 -17.81 -1.45
N SER A 33 20.54 -18.23 -0.32
CA SER A 33 19.78 -18.47 0.90
C SER A 33 19.12 -17.19 1.44
N THR A 34 19.77 -16.05 1.36
CA THR A 34 19.21 -14.73 1.78
C THR A 34 18.07 -14.31 0.89
N ILE A 35 18.19 -14.49 -0.43
CA ILE A 35 17.14 -14.17 -1.40
C ILE A 35 15.93 -15.06 -1.19
N LEU A 36 16.12 -16.39 -1.07
CA LEU A 36 15.04 -17.33 -0.83
C LEU A 36 14.35 -17.09 0.52
N GLY A 37 15.12 -16.77 1.56
CA GLY A 37 14.59 -16.39 2.87
C GLY A 37 13.73 -15.14 2.82
N ALA A 38 14.20 -14.10 2.14
CA ALA A 38 13.46 -12.85 1.95
C ALA A 38 12.15 -13.07 1.17
N LEU A 39 12.18 -13.82 0.07
CA LEU A 39 10.99 -14.19 -0.69
C LEU A 39 10.00 -14.99 0.14
N SER A 40 10.49 -15.96 0.91
CA SER A 40 9.65 -16.76 1.82
C SER A 40 8.98 -15.87 2.87
N CYS A 41 9.70 -14.95 3.49
CA CYS A 41 9.13 -13.99 4.45
C CYS A 41 8.06 -13.11 3.81
N ILE A 42 8.28 -12.59 2.60
CA ILE A 42 7.29 -11.79 1.87
C ILE A 42 6.01 -12.60 1.60
N ILE A 43 6.15 -13.82 1.05
CA ILE A 43 5.01 -14.69 0.74
C ILE A 43 4.21 -15.02 2.01
N TRP A 44 4.89 -15.43 3.08
CA TRP A 44 4.21 -15.77 4.34
C TRP A 44 3.56 -14.57 4.99
N THR A 45 4.20 -13.41 4.97
CA THR A 45 3.63 -12.15 5.51
C THR A 45 2.36 -11.77 4.74
N LEU A 46 2.38 -11.78 3.42
CA LEU A 46 1.20 -11.51 2.59
C LEU A 46 0.09 -12.55 2.86
N THR A 47 0.44 -13.83 2.95
CA THR A 47 -0.54 -14.89 3.21
C THR A 47 -1.20 -14.70 4.58
N LEU A 48 -0.42 -14.51 5.64
CA LEU A 48 -0.93 -14.38 6.99
C LEU A 48 -1.69 -13.07 7.22
N GLN A 49 -1.12 -11.93 6.80
CA GLN A 49 -1.71 -10.62 7.05
C GLN A 49 -2.87 -10.33 6.10
N THR A 50 -2.71 -10.55 4.81
CA THR A 50 -3.73 -10.21 3.83
C THR A 50 -4.81 -11.28 3.74
N THR A 51 -4.42 -12.55 3.54
CA THR A 51 -5.41 -13.61 3.31
C THR A 51 -6.08 -14.05 4.61
N ILE A 52 -5.31 -14.46 5.61
CA ILE A 52 -5.89 -15.04 6.82
C ILE A 52 -6.48 -13.95 7.71
N LYS A 53 -5.69 -12.94 8.07
CA LYS A 53 -6.13 -11.91 9.01
C LYS A 53 -7.17 -10.98 8.39
N TYR A 54 -6.91 -10.45 7.19
CA TYR A 54 -7.78 -9.45 6.59
C TYR A 54 -8.98 -10.08 5.88
N VAL A 55 -8.77 -10.96 4.90
CA VAL A 55 -9.86 -11.55 4.10
C VAL A 55 -10.72 -12.51 4.94
N CYS A 56 -10.13 -13.42 5.71
CA CYS A 56 -10.90 -14.41 6.46
C CYS A 56 -11.54 -13.86 7.73
N VAL A 57 -10.97 -12.83 8.35
CA VAL A 57 -11.44 -12.30 9.64
C VAL A 57 -11.98 -10.87 9.51
N ALA A 58 -11.16 -9.91 9.09
CA ALA A 58 -11.51 -8.49 9.13
C ALA A 58 -12.66 -8.11 8.18
N LEU A 59 -12.71 -8.68 6.97
CA LEU A 59 -13.79 -8.40 6.01
C LEU A 59 -15.15 -8.94 6.45
N ARG A 60 -15.21 -9.82 7.46
CA ARG A 60 -16.50 -10.25 8.04
C ARG A 60 -17.11 -9.20 8.97
N ALA A 61 -16.33 -8.21 9.40
CA ALA A 61 -16.79 -7.10 10.20
C ALA A 61 -17.34 -6.00 9.29
N ASP A 62 -18.49 -6.26 8.68
CA ASP A 62 -19.20 -5.35 7.81
C ASP A 62 -20.19 -4.46 8.59
N ASN A 63 -20.24 -3.18 8.28
CA ASN A 63 -21.21 -2.24 8.79
C ASN A 63 -21.93 -1.54 7.63
N ASN A 64 -23.05 -2.12 7.18
CA ASN A 64 -23.87 -1.62 6.07
C ASN A 64 -23.11 -1.49 4.72
N GLY A 65 -22.26 -2.44 4.40
CA GLY A 65 -21.43 -2.42 3.19
C GLY A 65 -20.11 -1.67 3.33
N GLU A 66 -19.85 -1.09 4.51
CA GLU A 66 -18.61 -0.39 4.82
C GLU A 66 -17.71 -1.26 5.69
N GLY A 67 -16.43 -1.35 5.33
CA GLY A 67 -15.40 -2.09 6.05
C GLY A 67 -14.31 -1.20 6.64
N GLY A 68 -13.27 -1.83 7.17
CA GLY A 68 -12.10 -1.16 7.70
C GLY A 68 -12.23 -0.73 9.17
N ILE A 69 -11.26 0.05 9.65
CA ILE A 69 -11.10 0.33 11.08
C ILE A 69 -12.22 1.18 11.66
N LEU A 70 -12.76 2.12 10.89
CA LEU A 70 -13.86 2.98 11.33
C LEU A 70 -15.18 2.21 11.41
N ALA A 71 -15.44 1.30 10.47
CA ALA A 71 -16.59 0.41 10.50
C ALA A 71 -16.51 -0.53 11.71
N LEU A 72 -15.34 -1.12 11.96
CA LEU A 72 -15.11 -1.95 13.15
C LEU A 72 -15.34 -1.16 14.45
N TYR A 73 -14.84 0.08 14.53
CA TYR A 73 -15.12 0.95 15.64
C TYR A 73 -16.62 1.22 15.82
N ALA A 74 -17.34 1.50 14.74
CA ALA A 74 -18.78 1.73 14.78
C ALA A 74 -19.55 0.53 15.35
N LEU A 75 -19.15 -0.69 14.99
CA LEU A 75 -19.73 -1.93 15.52
C LEU A 75 -19.44 -2.10 17.02
N LEU A 76 -18.20 -1.81 17.44
CA LEU A 76 -17.74 -2.01 18.82
C LEU A 76 -18.09 -0.86 19.76
N ARG A 77 -18.50 0.29 19.24
CA ARG A 77 -18.83 1.51 20.00
C ARG A 77 -19.89 1.26 21.11
N LYS A 78 -20.79 0.30 20.90
CA LYS A 78 -21.81 -0.08 21.88
C LYS A 78 -21.22 -0.63 23.17
N MET A 79 -20.01 -1.15 23.16
CA MET A 79 -19.33 -1.72 24.33
C MET A 79 -18.81 -0.64 25.30
N LYS A 80 -18.89 0.66 24.97
CA LYS A 80 -18.50 1.83 25.79
C LYS A 80 -17.13 1.71 26.48
N SER A 81 -16.19 0.95 25.94
CA SER A 81 -14.85 0.79 26.49
C SER A 81 -13.91 1.88 25.97
N LYS A 82 -13.18 2.53 26.88
CA LYS A 82 -12.17 3.55 26.53
C LYS A 82 -11.04 2.98 25.68
N TRP A 83 -10.71 1.70 25.84
CA TRP A 83 -9.69 1.02 25.06
C TRP A 83 -10.05 0.90 23.58
N ILE A 84 -11.32 0.64 23.29
CA ILE A 84 -11.82 0.56 21.90
C ILE A 84 -11.65 1.91 21.20
N TYR A 85 -11.97 3.00 21.90
CA TYR A 85 -11.79 4.35 21.38
C TYR A 85 -10.31 4.67 21.11
N LEU A 86 -9.42 4.34 22.06
CA LEU A 86 -7.99 4.55 21.90
C LEU A 86 -7.42 3.77 20.69
N LEU A 87 -7.76 2.50 20.58
CA LEU A 87 -7.34 1.65 19.46
C LEU A 87 -7.87 2.17 18.12
N ALA A 88 -9.10 2.69 18.09
CA ALA A 88 -9.66 3.27 16.87
C ALA A 88 -8.92 4.55 16.44
N ILE A 89 -8.53 5.41 17.39
CA ILE A 89 -7.72 6.61 17.09
C ILE A 89 -6.36 6.22 16.57
N ILE A 90 -5.67 5.30 17.23
CA ILE A 90 -4.35 4.82 16.79
C ILE A 90 -4.45 4.26 15.37
N GLY A 91 -5.43 3.40 15.10
CA GLY A 91 -5.60 2.80 13.80
C GLY A 91 -6.00 3.80 12.72
N ALA A 92 -6.88 4.77 13.01
CA ALA A 92 -7.23 5.83 12.07
C ALA A 92 -6.02 6.73 11.76
N SER A 93 -5.23 7.07 12.78
CA SER A 93 -4.00 7.86 12.61
C SER A 93 -2.96 7.12 11.77
N THR A 94 -2.82 5.81 12.00
CA THR A 94 -1.91 4.95 11.21
C THR A 94 -2.35 4.87 9.76
N LEU A 95 -3.66 4.74 9.50
CA LEU A 95 -4.21 4.72 8.16
C LEU A 95 -3.95 6.04 7.41
N LEU A 96 -4.09 7.18 8.09
CA LEU A 96 -3.77 8.49 7.51
C LEU A 96 -2.28 8.63 7.22
N ALA A 97 -1.42 8.17 8.12
CA ALA A 97 0.03 8.18 7.92
C ALA A 97 0.44 7.30 6.72
N ASP A 98 -0.16 6.11 6.59
CA ASP A 98 0.07 5.21 5.46
C ASP A 98 -0.33 5.86 4.13
N GLY A 99 -1.47 6.55 4.09
CA GLY A 99 -1.94 7.28 2.91
C GLY A 99 -0.99 8.40 2.44
N ILE A 100 -0.07 8.87 3.29
CA ILE A 100 0.96 9.85 2.93
C ILE A 100 2.27 9.15 2.56
N ILE A 101 2.69 8.15 3.34
CA ILE A 101 3.99 7.49 3.21
C ILE A 101 4.02 6.57 1.98
N THR A 102 2.99 5.76 1.78
CA THR A 102 2.95 4.74 0.72
C THR A 102 3.09 5.33 -0.68
N PRO A 103 2.35 6.39 -1.09
CA PRO A 103 2.56 7.00 -2.40
C PRO A 103 3.97 7.57 -2.58
N ALA A 104 4.53 8.17 -1.53
CA ALA A 104 5.87 8.74 -1.58
C ALA A 104 6.92 7.65 -1.82
N ILE A 105 6.88 6.55 -1.05
CA ILE A 105 7.81 5.43 -1.20
C ILE A 105 7.65 4.77 -2.57
N THR A 106 6.42 4.51 -3.01
CA THR A 106 6.15 3.82 -4.27
C THR A 106 6.68 4.61 -5.47
N VAL A 107 6.41 5.92 -5.53
CA VAL A 107 6.90 6.78 -6.62
C VAL A 107 8.42 6.90 -6.57
N THR A 108 9.01 7.11 -5.38
CA THR A 108 10.46 7.20 -5.23
C THR A 108 11.14 5.92 -5.71
N THR A 109 10.67 4.75 -5.28
CA THR A 109 11.24 3.46 -5.67
C THR A 109 11.13 3.21 -7.18
N ALA A 110 10.03 3.64 -7.79
CA ALA A 110 9.86 3.54 -9.25
C ALA A 110 10.90 4.40 -10.00
N ILE A 111 11.14 5.63 -9.55
CA ILE A 111 12.14 6.52 -10.15
C ILE A 111 13.57 6.03 -9.89
N GLU A 112 13.88 5.54 -8.70
CA GLU A 112 15.16 4.91 -8.38
C GLU A 112 15.43 3.66 -9.24
N GLY A 113 14.39 2.92 -9.63
CA GLY A 113 14.51 1.82 -10.58
C GLY A 113 15.04 2.27 -11.96
N LEU A 114 14.71 3.50 -12.38
CA LEU A 114 15.22 4.09 -13.63
C LEU A 114 16.66 4.60 -13.50
N GLU A 115 17.16 4.82 -12.31
CA GLU A 115 18.54 5.25 -12.06
C GLU A 115 19.57 4.22 -12.57
N SER A 116 19.19 2.95 -12.60
CA SER A 116 20.02 1.88 -13.21
C SER A 116 20.24 2.08 -14.71
N ILE A 117 19.36 2.81 -15.41
CA ILE A 117 19.44 3.11 -16.84
C ILE A 117 20.09 4.49 -17.04
N SER A 118 19.84 5.44 -16.16
CA SER A 118 20.35 6.80 -16.21
C SER A 118 20.85 7.26 -14.84
N PRO A 119 22.16 7.09 -14.55
CA PRO A 119 22.76 7.31 -13.22
C PRO A 119 22.68 8.74 -12.66
N ASN A 120 22.30 9.73 -13.47
CA ASN A 120 22.25 11.14 -13.08
C ASN A 120 20.80 11.67 -12.97
N LEU A 121 19.80 10.80 -12.80
CA LEU A 121 18.41 11.21 -12.64
C LEU A 121 18.23 11.96 -11.30
N PRO A 122 17.66 13.18 -11.33
CA PRO A 122 17.30 13.89 -10.11
C PRO A 122 16.04 13.27 -9.49
N VAL A 123 16.20 12.18 -8.72
CA VAL A 123 15.10 11.37 -8.17
C VAL A 123 14.12 12.22 -7.37
N VAL A 124 14.62 13.04 -6.44
CA VAL A 124 13.77 13.85 -5.54
C VAL A 124 12.89 14.85 -6.28
N PRO A 125 13.40 15.70 -7.20
CA PRO A 125 12.55 16.63 -7.95
C PRO A 125 11.51 15.93 -8.82
N ILE A 126 11.85 14.82 -9.46
CA ILE A 126 10.92 14.05 -10.31
C ILE A 126 9.82 13.45 -9.44
N THR A 127 10.17 12.81 -8.33
CA THR A 127 9.21 12.26 -7.36
C THR A 127 8.24 13.34 -6.86
N LEU A 128 8.75 14.48 -6.42
CA LEU A 128 7.92 15.61 -5.97
C LEU A 128 6.98 16.10 -7.08
N GLY A 129 7.46 16.21 -8.31
CA GLY A 129 6.65 16.60 -9.47
C GLY A 129 5.51 15.62 -9.71
N ILE A 130 5.80 14.32 -9.74
CA ILE A 130 4.78 13.27 -9.95
C ILE A 130 3.75 13.28 -8.83
N ILE A 131 4.18 13.30 -7.57
CA ILE A 131 3.26 13.32 -6.42
C ILE A 131 2.38 14.57 -6.47
N THR A 132 2.95 15.73 -6.76
CA THR A 132 2.19 16.98 -6.88
C THR A 132 1.12 16.87 -7.97
N ILE A 133 1.46 16.33 -9.14
CA ILE A 133 0.52 16.11 -10.24
C ILE A 133 -0.60 15.15 -9.81
N ILE A 134 -0.26 14.03 -9.16
CA ILE A 134 -1.25 13.06 -8.68
C ILE A 134 -2.23 13.71 -7.72
N PHE A 135 -1.75 14.44 -6.70
CA PHE A 135 -2.61 15.12 -5.74
C PHE A 135 -3.47 16.22 -6.39
N PHE A 136 -2.92 16.93 -7.38
CA PHE A 136 -3.67 17.92 -8.12
C PHE A 136 -4.78 17.30 -8.97
N VAL A 137 -4.50 16.18 -9.63
CA VAL A 137 -5.47 15.45 -10.45
C VAL A 137 -6.55 14.80 -9.59
N GLN A 138 -6.22 14.29 -8.41
CA GLN A 138 -7.19 13.72 -7.45
C GLN A 138 -8.27 14.73 -7.03
N ARG A 139 -7.98 16.04 -7.07
CA ARG A 139 -8.96 17.09 -6.79
C ARG A 139 -10.16 17.04 -7.74
N PHE A 140 -10.00 16.51 -8.96
CA PHE A 140 -11.08 16.42 -9.96
C PHE A 140 -11.94 15.15 -9.81
N GLY A 141 -11.73 14.36 -8.77
CA GLY A 141 -12.49 13.17 -8.41
C GLY A 141 -11.85 11.88 -8.90
N THR A 142 -11.82 10.91 -8.01
CA THR A 142 -11.23 9.59 -8.23
C THR A 142 -12.02 8.74 -9.23
N GLU A 143 -13.30 9.04 -9.46
CA GLU A 143 -14.15 8.31 -10.40
C GLU A 143 -13.66 8.43 -11.86
N ASN A 144 -13.22 9.62 -12.27
CA ASN A 144 -12.71 9.85 -13.62
C ASN A 144 -11.33 9.21 -13.83
N ILE A 145 -10.52 9.16 -12.78
CA ILE A 145 -9.21 8.50 -12.79
C ILE A 145 -9.40 6.99 -12.90
N GLY A 146 -10.34 6.41 -12.14
CA GLY A 146 -10.69 4.99 -12.20
C GLY A 146 -11.16 4.54 -13.59
N LYS A 147 -11.94 5.37 -14.27
CA LYS A 147 -12.37 5.11 -15.66
C LYS A 147 -11.21 5.14 -16.66
N SER A 148 -10.20 5.97 -16.46
CA SER A 148 -9.00 5.97 -17.30
C SER A 148 -8.19 4.68 -17.16
N PHE A 149 -8.09 4.12 -15.96
CA PHE A 149 -7.42 2.84 -15.75
C PHE A 149 -8.19 1.66 -16.35
N ASP A 150 -9.52 1.73 -16.40
CA ASP A 150 -10.36 0.70 -17.02
C ASP A 150 -10.17 0.65 -18.54
N LEU A 151 -9.89 1.81 -19.17
CA LEU A 151 -9.68 1.92 -20.61
C LEU A 151 -8.31 1.37 -21.07
N TYR A 152 -7.28 1.48 -20.21
CA TYR A 152 -5.91 1.01 -20.51
C TYR A 152 -5.63 -0.42 -20.01
N GLY A 153 -6.50 -0.98 -19.20
CA GLY A 153 -6.38 -2.35 -18.68
C GLY A 153 -6.77 -3.45 -19.66
N TRP A 154 -7.15 -3.10 -20.90
CA TRP A 154 -7.55 -4.04 -21.96
C TRP A 154 -6.57 -4.10 -23.15
N ILE A 155 -5.38 -3.51 -23.03
CA ILE A 155 -4.27 -3.65 -23.98
C ILE A 155 -3.11 -4.36 -23.29
#